data_20ba342e47d304d47d98119cd5900619
#
_entry.id   20ba342e47d304d47d98119cd5900619
#
_cell.length_a   1.000
_cell.length_b   1.000
_cell.length_c   1.000
_cell.angle_alpha   90.00
_cell.angle_beta   90.00
_cell.angle_gamma   90.00
#
_symmetry.space_group_name_H-M   'P 1'
#
loop_
_entity.id
_entity.type
_entity.pdbx_description
1 polymer ?
#
loop_
_entity_poly.entity_id
_entity_poly.type
_entity_poly.pdbx_seq_one_letter_code
_entity_poly.pdbx_strand_id
1 'polypeptide(L)'
;VSYYLGIDGGGTKTTCAVGDESHLLAVATAGPSNIVRVGEMQARESLHLSVRQACAAAGIATEQVARTCVGGSGAARPELAEIVRRSLAEIVSSPIDVVGDMQIALDAAFDTGPGVIVIAGTGSIAYGRDPLGTTLRAGGWGFAIGDEGSAHWIGRSAVTAVLRAADQSDDSAEHGANSSLACSLFKAWGVTSLTDLARAASSIPPPDFAALFRAVAASSDQLATQVLSNAGRELAEVASVVIRRLFEQDKQASVPVAMIGGVFRHAPLVRQVFYNELRTIDPRADVNPKVVEPVEGALRMARRAASRGAEAGLDAAG
;
A
#
# COMPACT_ATOMS: atom_id res chain seq x y z
N VAL A 1 -6.56 21.47 -23.68
CA VAL A 1 -6.68 20.42 -22.66
C VAL A 1 -5.29 20.00 -22.25
N SER A 2 -4.97 20.13 -20.96
CA SER A 2 -3.69 19.67 -20.40
C SER A 2 -3.84 18.27 -19.82
N TYR A 3 -2.84 17.42 -20.00
CA TYR A 3 -2.84 16.08 -19.44
C TYR A 3 -1.83 15.95 -18.30
N TYR A 4 -2.17 15.13 -17.33
CA TYR A 4 -1.41 14.95 -16.11
C TYR A 4 -1.18 13.45 -15.83
N LEU A 5 -0.03 13.14 -15.23
CA LEU A 5 0.29 11.80 -14.76
C LEU A 5 0.36 11.76 -13.25
N GLY A 6 -0.32 10.79 -12.65
CA GLY A 6 -0.11 10.36 -11.29
C GLY A 6 0.48 8.96 -11.28
N ILE A 7 1.54 8.73 -10.50
CA ILE A 7 2.20 7.42 -10.42
C ILE A 7 2.32 6.99 -8.95
N ASP A 8 1.91 5.76 -8.64
CA ASP A 8 2.14 5.07 -7.37
C ASP A 8 3.16 3.95 -7.58
N GLY A 9 4.40 4.18 -7.14
CA GLY A 9 5.54 3.28 -7.29
C GLY A 9 5.76 2.41 -6.06
N GLY A 10 5.18 1.20 -6.06
CA GLY A 10 5.22 0.28 -4.93
C GLY A 10 6.24 -0.85 -5.05
N GLY A 11 6.34 -1.63 -3.97
CA GLY A 11 7.24 -2.80 -3.88
C GLY A 11 6.76 -4.04 -4.63
N THR A 12 5.50 -4.05 -5.11
CA THR A 12 4.90 -5.20 -5.80
C THR A 12 4.39 -4.81 -7.19
N LYS A 13 3.92 -3.59 -7.36
CA LYS A 13 3.40 -3.05 -8.62
C LYS A 13 3.65 -1.56 -8.71
N THR A 14 3.60 -1.03 -9.92
CA THR A 14 3.57 0.40 -10.25
C THR A 14 2.26 0.69 -10.94
N THR A 15 1.50 1.66 -10.46
CA THR A 15 0.24 2.09 -11.08
C THR A 15 0.40 3.50 -11.61
N CYS A 16 0.07 3.74 -12.87
CA CYS A 16 0.06 5.06 -13.50
C CYS A 16 -1.37 5.42 -13.91
N ALA A 17 -1.80 6.63 -13.55
CA ALA A 17 -3.07 7.23 -13.94
C ALA A 17 -2.81 8.42 -14.86
N VAL A 18 -3.56 8.50 -15.94
CA VAL A 18 -3.63 9.66 -16.85
C VAL A 18 -4.95 10.37 -16.63
N GLY A 19 -4.95 11.67 -16.57
CA GLY A 19 -6.16 12.49 -16.49
C GLY A 19 -5.99 13.85 -17.15
N ASP A 20 -7.12 14.48 -17.50
CA ASP A 20 -7.20 15.90 -17.86
C ASP A 20 -7.36 16.76 -16.60
N GLU A 21 -7.83 17.99 -16.71
CA GLU A 21 -8.04 18.91 -15.59
C GLU A 21 -9.03 18.38 -14.54
N SER A 22 -9.98 17.52 -14.90
CA SER A 22 -11.11 17.09 -14.06
C SER A 22 -11.36 15.59 -14.06
N HIS A 23 -11.05 14.86 -15.12
CA HIS A 23 -11.40 13.44 -15.29
C HIS A 23 -10.18 12.53 -15.25
N LEU A 24 -10.38 11.35 -14.71
CA LEU A 24 -9.48 10.22 -14.88
C LEU A 24 -9.77 9.58 -16.26
N LEU A 25 -8.77 9.51 -17.13
CA LEU A 25 -8.92 8.99 -18.50
C LEU A 25 -8.50 7.54 -18.62
N ALA A 26 -7.37 7.17 -18.02
CA ALA A 26 -6.87 5.80 -18.06
C ALA A 26 -6.01 5.47 -16.85
N VAL A 27 -5.92 4.17 -16.55
CA VAL A 27 -5.02 3.61 -15.53
C VAL A 27 -4.33 2.38 -16.09
N ALA A 28 -3.03 2.27 -15.89
CA ALA A 28 -2.25 1.08 -16.22
C ALA A 28 -1.38 0.64 -15.05
N THR A 29 -1.05 -0.64 -15.02
CA THR A 29 -0.23 -1.24 -13.95
C THR A 29 0.88 -2.08 -14.56
N ALA A 30 2.11 -1.88 -14.05
CA ALA A 30 3.30 -2.64 -14.40
C ALA A 30 3.92 -3.31 -13.15
N GLY A 31 5.10 -3.89 -13.31
CA GLY A 31 5.88 -4.51 -12.25
C GLY A 31 6.27 -3.54 -11.11
N PRO A 32 7.02 -4.03 -10.10
CA PRO A 32 7.48 -3.21 -8.98
C PRO A 32 8.50 -2.14 -9.40
N SER A 33 8.47 -0.97 -8.73
CA SER A 33 9.43 0.11 -8.93
C SER A 33 10.11 0.62 -7.65
N ASN A 34 10.01 -0.13 -6.56
CA ASN A 34 10.81 0.16 -5.37
C ASN A 34 12.28 -0.19 -5.64
N ILE A 35 13.12 0.82 -5.88
CA ILE A 35 14.53 0.69 -6.26
C ILE A 35 15.33 -0.16 -5.26
N VAL A 36 15.06 0.00 -3.95
CA VAL A 36 15.76 -0.74 -2.90
C VAL A 36 15.49 -2.25 -2.99
N ARG A 37 14.28 -2.61 -3.46
CA ARG A 37 13.85 -4.01 -3.56
C ARG A 37 14.25 -4.68 -4.87
N VAL A 38 14.12 -3.97 -6.00
CA VAL A 38 14.26 -4.59 -7.33
C VAL A 38 15.43 -4.06 -8.15
N GLY A 39 16.14 -3.06 -7.64
CA GLY A 39 17.21 -2.38 -8.36
C GLY A 39 16.72 -1.34 -9.36
N GLU A 40 17.64 -0.48 -9.81
CA GLU A 40 17.34 0.68 -10.66
C GLU A 40 16.79 0.26 -12.04
N MET A 41 17.37 -0.75 -12.67
CA MET A 41 16.99 -1.18 -14.03
C MET A 41 15.54 -1.67 -14.06
N GLN A 42 15.16 -2.58 -13.18
CA GLN A 42 13.79 -3.12 -13.11
C GLN A 42 12.78 -2.03 -12.72
N ALA A 43 13.14 -1.14 -11.79
CA ALA A 43 12.30 -0.03 -11.39
C ALA A 43 12.02 0.91 -12.57
N ARG A 44 13.06 1.26 -13.35
CA ARG A 44 12.95 2.08 -14.58
C ARG A 44 12.02 1.43 -15.60
N GLU A 45 12.21 0.15 -15.90
CA GLU A 45 11.35 -0.60 -16.84
C GLU A 45 9.88 -0.56 -16.42
N SER A 46 9.59 -0.78 -15.14
CA SER A 46 8.24 -0.76 -14.59
C SER A 46 7.61 0.62 -14.68
N LEU A 47 8.35 1.69 -14.37
CA LEU A 47 7.91 3.08 -14.52
C LEU A 47 7.58 3.39 -16.00
N HIS A 48 8.51 3.09 -16.92
CA HIS A 48 8.32 3.32 -18.34
C HIS A 48 7.11 2.57 -18.91
N LEU A 49 6.99 1.29 -18.56
CA LEU A 49 5.89 0.46 -19.03
C LEU A 49 4.54 0.98 -18.55
N SER A 50 4.43 1.32 -17.26
CA SER A 50 3.17 1.85 -16.69
C SER A 50 2.75 3.16 -17.35
N VAL A 51 3.69 4.09 -17.59
CA VAL A 51 3.41 5.38 -18.24
C VAL A 51 2.98 5.17 -19.69
N ARG A 52 3.76 4.40 -20.48
CA ARG A 52 3.45 4.15 -21.89
C ARG A 52 2.08 3.47 -22.06
N GLN A 53 1.77 2.49 -21.22
CA GLN A 53 0.47 1.80 -21.27
C GLN A 53 -0.68 2.73 -20.89
N ALA A 54 -0.51 3.58 -19.84
CA ALA A 54 -1.55 4.51 -19.42
C ALA A 54 -1.80 5.59 -20.49
N CYS A 55 -0.75 6.17 -21.08
CA CYS A 55 -0.85 7.15 -22.16
C CYS A 55 -1.51 6.53 -23.40
N ALA A 56 -1.08 5.33 -23.82
CA ALA A 56 -1.69 4.63 -24.95
C ALA A 56 -3.18 4.34 -24.74
N ALA A 57 -3.56 3.91 -23.51
CA ALA A 57 -4.97 3.67 -23.16
C ALA A 57 -5.82 4.96 -23.14
N ALA A 58 -5.20 6.12 -22.82
CA ALA A 58 -5.82 7.43 -22.88
C ALA A 58 -5.83 8.05 -24.30
N GLY A 59 -5.14 7.44 -25.26
CA GLY A 59 -5.02 7.97 -26.63
C GLY A 59 -4.15 9.22 -26.73
N ILE A 60 -3.15 9.40 -25.83
CA ILE A 60 -2.25 10.55 -25.82
C ILE A 60 -0.78 10.11 -25.97
N ALA A 61 0.05 11.02 -26.46
CA ALA A 61 1.51 10.87 -26.47
C ALA A 61 2.10 11.40 -25.15
N THR A 62 3.26 10.86 -24.74
CA THR A 62 3.94 11.27 -23.49
C THR A 62 4.37 12.74 -23.51
N GLU A 63 4.64 13.29 -24.69
CA GLU A 63 5.01 14.70 -24.91
C GLU A 63 3.85 15.67 -24.62
N GLN A 64 2.61 15.20 -24.61
CA GLN A 64 1.42 16.01 -24.31
C GLN A 64 1.17 16.15 -22.80
N VAL A 65 1.96 15.47 -21.98
CA VAL A 65 1.85 15.54 -20.52
C VAL A 65 2.39 16.89 -20.01
N ALA A 66 1.56 17.63 -19.32
CA ALA A 66 1.90 18.94 -18.76
C ALA A 66 2.65 18.85 -17.41
N ARG A 67 2.35 17.84 -16.60
CA ARG A 67 3.03 17.60 -15.31
C ARG A 67 2.85 16.17 -14.84
N THR A 68 3.86 15.69 -14.13
CA THR A 68 3.88 14.34 -13.53
C THR A 68 4.13 14.44 -12.03
N CYS A 69 3.38 13.68 -11.22
CA CYS A 69 3.67 13.44 -9.82
C CYS A 69 3.84 11.94 -9.58
N VAL A 70 4.94 11.55 -8.96
CA VAL A 70 5.19 10.16 -8.58
C VAL A 70 5.40 10.04 -7.08
N GLY A 71 4.57 9.20 -6.44
CA GLY A 71 4.77 8.71 -5.08
C GLY A 71 5.54 7.41 -5.10
N GLY A 72 6.63 7.34 -4.38
CA GLY A 72 7.47 6.15 -4.36
C GLY A 72 7.86 5.73 -2.95
N SER A 73 7.81 4.43 -2.70
CA SER A 73 8.33 3.86 -1.45
C SER A 73 9.85 4.09 -1.38
N GLY A 74 10.29 4.81 -0.36
CA GLY A 74 11.68 5.23 -0.20
C GLY A 74 12.05 6.54 -0.91
N ALA A 75 11.16 7.17 -1.67
CA ALA A 75 11.39 8.44 -2.36
C ALA A 75 11.58 9.65 -1.41
N ALA A 76 11.41 9.46 -0.11
CA ALA A 76 11.84 10.44 0.89
C ALA A 76 13.38 10.63 0.95
N ARG A 77 14.15 9.72 0.35
CA ARG A 77 15.61 9.83 0.21
C ARG A 77 15.93 10.58 -1.09
N PRO A 78 16.65 11.73 -1.02
CA PRO A 78 16.92 12.55 -2.20
C PRO A 78 17.58 11.80 -3.36
N GLU A 79 18.48 10.85 -3.05
CA GLU A 79 19.21 10.07 -4.04
C GLU A 79 18.25 9.15 -4.83
N LEU A 80 17.30 8.51 -4.15
CA LEU A 80 16.30 7.64 -4.80
C LEU A 80 15.28 8.47 -5.59
N ALA A 81 14.88 9.63 -5.07
CA ALA A 81 14.01 10.55 -5.78
C ALA A 81 14.63 11.02 -7.10
N GLU A 82 15.96 11.30 -7.10
CA GLU A 82 16.67 11.72 -8.30
C GLU A 82 16.77 10.61 -9.35
N ILE A 83 16.98 9.37 -8.94
CA ILE A 83 16.97 8.20 -9.85
C ILE A 83 15.58 8.07 -10.50
N VAL A 84 14.49 8.17 -9.74
CA VAL A 84 13.12 8.10 -10.26
C VAL A 84 12.86 9.25 -11.24
N ARG A 85 13.24 10.48 -10.89
CA ARG A 85 13.08 11.67 -11.75
C ARG A 85 13.81 11.50 -13.06
N ARG A 86 15.08 11.10 -13.03
CA ARG A 86 15.93 10.88 -14.19
C ARG A 86 15.37 9.78 -15.09
N SER A 87 14.89 8.67 -14.50
CA SER A 87 14.28 7.58 -15.25
C SER A 87 13.01 8.04 -16.00
N LEU A 88 12.15 8.83 -15.37
CA LEU A 88 10.94 9.33 -16.01
C LEU A 88 11.24 10.42 -17.04
N ALA A 89 12.26 11.24 -16.85
CA ALA A 89 12.67 12.28 -17.80
C ALA A 89 13.15 11.72 -19.16
N GLU A 90 13.44 10.41 -19.25
CA GLU A 90 13.74 9.75 -20.52
C GLU A 90 12.50 9.62 -21.45
N ILE A 91 11.28 9.69 -20.87
CA ILE A 91 10.02 9.44 -21.61
C ILE A 91 8.98 10.55 -21.46
N VAL A 92 9.10 11.44 -20.49
CA VAL A 92 8.23 12.63 -20.33
C VAL A 92 9.12 13.86 -20.22
N SER A 93 8.77 14.90 -20.98
CA SER A 93 9.50 16.19 -20.98
C SER A 93 8.95 17.20 -19.96
N SER A 94 7.83 16.88 -19.33
CA SER A 94 7.16 17.75 -18.34
C SER A 94 7.89 17.76 -16.99
N PRO A 95 7.66 18.80 -16.15
CA PRO A 95 8.15 18.78 -14.76
C PRO A 95 7.66 17.56 -13.99
N ILE A 96 8.58 16.95 -13.21
CA ILE A 96 8.33 15.72 -12.45
C ILE A 96 8.53 16.00 -10.96
N ASP A 97 7.46 15.88 -10.19
CA ASP A 97 7.48 15.93 -8.73
C ASP A 97 7.60 14.50 -8.17
N VAL A 98 8.65 14.27 -7.38
CA VAL A 98 8.85 12.98 -6.69
C VAL A 98 8.61 13.18 -5.21
N VAL A 99 7.65 12.43 -4.65
CA VAL A 99 7.22 12.53 -3.26
C VAL A 99 7.17 11.15 -2.59
N GLY A 100 6.99 11.11 -1.27
CA GLY A 100 6.79 9.84 -0.57
C GLY A 100 5.42 9.21 -0.90
N ASP A 101 5.36 7.88 -0.89
CA ASP A 101 4.14 7.11 -1.10
C ASP A 101 3.03 7.46 -0.09
N MET A 102 3.39 7.74 1.16
CA MET A 102 2.45 8.21 2.19
C MET A 102 1.82 9.57 1.86
N GLN A 103 2.53 10.46 1.14
CA GLN A 103 2.01 11.77 0.78
C GLN A 103 0.91 11.67 -0.28
N ILE A 104 1.13 10.88 -1.33
CA ILE A 104 0.09 10.66 -2.35
C ILE A 104 -1.11 9.90 -1.77
N ALA A 105 -0.87 9.02 -0.80
CA ALA A 105 -1.90 8.27 -0.11
C ALA A 105 -2.78 9.17 0.78
N LEU A 106 -2.20 10.08 1.55
CA LEU A 106 -2.94 11.11 2.31
C LEU A 106 -3.73 12.03 1.39
N ASP A 107 -3.11 12.45 0.29
CA ASP A 107 -3.78 13.31 -0.69
C ASP A 107 -4.98 12.60 -1.32
N ALA A 108 -4.82 11.33 -1.70
CA ALA A 108 -5.92 10.53 -2.24
C ALA A 108 -7.10 10.40 -1.27
N ALA A 109 -6.81 10.29 0.03
CA ALA A 109 -7.83 10.11 1.06
C ALA A 109 -8.50 11.41 1.48
N PHE A 110 -7.73 12.49 1.67
CA PHE A 110 -8.17 13.70 2.38
C PHE A 110 -7.80 15.01 1.67
N ASP A 111 -7.28 14.95 0.47
CA ASP A 111 -6.73 16.12 -0.22
C ASP A 111 -5.65 16.80 0.65
N THR A 112 -5.81 18.10 0.94
CA THR A 112 -4.94 18.84 1.86
C THR A 112 -5.40 18.78 3.32
N GLY A 113 -6.54 18.15 3.61
CA GLY A 113 -7.16 18.07 4.94
C GLY A 113 -6.45 17.09 5.90
N PRO A 114 -6.82 17.15 7.19
CA PRO A 114 -6.30 16.23 8.21
C PRO A 114 -6.92 14.84 8.07
N GLY A 115 -6.23 13.82 8.62
CA GLY A 115 -6.73 12.46 8.70
C GLY A 115 -5.62 11.43 8.86
N VAL A 116 -6.00 10.18 9.01
CA VAL A 116 -5.11 9.03 9.19
C VAL A 116 -5.35 8.01 8.08
N ILE A 117 -4.29 7.62 7.40
CA ILE A 117 -4.31 6.48 6.47
C ILE A 117 -3.69 5.25 7.12
N VAL A 118 -4.24 4.09 6.80
CA VAL A 118 -3.66 2.78 7.14
C VAL A 118 -3.38 2.04 5.86
N ILE A 119 -2.12 1.82 5.59
CA ILE A 119 -1.66 1.08 4.41
C ILE A 119 -1.40 -0.35 4.85
N ALA A 120 -2.06 -1.32 4.22
CA ALA A 120 -1.84 -2.75 4.41
C ALA A 120 -1.69 -3.43 3.04
N GLY A 121 -0.45 -3.57 2.63
CA GLY A 121 0.01 -4.23 1.41
C GLY A 121 0.96 -5.37 1.73
N THR A 122 2.11 -5.44 1.05
CA THR A 122 3.21 -6.38 1.39
C THR A 122 3.72 -6.13 2.80
N GLY A 123 3.90 -4.85 3.21
CA GLY A 123 4.09 -4.36 4.57
C GLY A 123 2.89 -3.57 5.07
N SER A 124 2.97 -3.00 6.27
CA SER A 124 1.91 -2.16 6.84
C SER A 124 2.45 -0.96 7.60
N ILE A 125 1.68 0.14 7.60
CA ILE A 125 1.99 1.37 8.31
C ILE A 125 0.72 2.19 8.52
N ALA A 126 0.60 2.87 9.65
CA ALA A 126 -0.33 3.98 9.82
C ALA A 126 0.42 5.32 9.72
N TYR A 127 -0.17 6.27 9.02
CA TYR A 127 0.40 7.60 8.84
C TYR A 127 -0.71 8.66 8.86
N GLY A 128 -0.48 9.77 9.51
CA GLY A 128 -1.51 10.80 9.65
C GLY A 128 -0.94 12.19 9.51
N ARG A 129 -1.86 13.14 9.29
CA ARG A 129 -1.63 14.58 9.27
C ARG A 129 -2.72 15.26 10.10
N ASP A 130 -2.31 16.14 11.03
CA ASP A 130 -3.23 16.95 11.83
C ASP A 130 -3.71 18.22 11.06
N PRO A 131 -4.65 19.01 11.63
CA PRO A 131 -5.09 20.26 11.01
C PRO A 131 -4.01 21.34 10.84
N LEU A 132 -2.90 21.23 11.56
CA LEU A 132 -1.76 22.14 11.47
C LEU A 132 -0.71 21.68 10.44
N GLY A 133 -0.93 20.52 9.81
CA GLY A 133 -0.01 19.92 8.85
C GLY A 133 1.10 19.07 9.48
N THR A 134 1.10 18.89 10.81
CA THR A 134 2.06 18.00 11.49
C THR A 134 1.78 16.56 11.08
N THR A 135 2.81 15.80 10.77
CA THR A 135 2.66 14.39 10.37
C THR A 135 3.31 13.45 11.36
N LEU A 136 2.73 12.26 11.48
CA LEU A 136 3.25 11.20 12.35
C LEU A 136 2.96 9.84 11.75
N ARG A 137 3.86 8.89 11.99
CA ARG A 137 3.66 7.48 11.64
C ARG A 137 3.69 6.57 12.87
N ALA A 138 3.05 5.42 12.74
CA ALA A 138 3.22 4.27 13.62
C ALA A 138 3.33 3.00 12.78
N GLY A 139 4.08 2.01 13.26
CA GLY A 139 4.40 0.81 12.49
C GLY A 139 5.36 1.06 11.32
N GLY A 140 5.36 0.16 10.33
CA GLY A 140 6.23 0.28 9.16
C GLY A 140 7.71 0.10 9.48
N TRP A 141 8.04 -0.80 10.42
CA TRP A 141 9.42 -1.10 10.83
C TRP A 141 10.08 -2.18 9.97
N GLY A 142 9.32 -2.72 9.02
CA GLY A 142 9.75 -3.78 8.12
C GLY A 142 9.36 -5.18 8.61
N PHE A 143 9.27 -6.10 7.66
CA PHE A 143 8.69 -7.43 7.84
C PHE A 143 9.42 -8.33 8.86
N ALA A 144 10.68 -8.03 9.18
CA ALA A 144 11.46 -8.83 10.12
C ALA A 144 11.01 -8.65 11.56
N ILE A 145 10.54 -7.45 11.94
CA ILE A 145 10.25 -7.07 13.33
C ILE A 145 8.90 -6.34 13.50
N GLY A 146 8.20 -6.05 12.41
CA GLY A 146 6.96 -5.28 12.41
C GLY A 146 6.07 -5.65 11.24
N ASP A 147 5.42 -4.64 10.65
CA ASP A 147 4.45 -4.76 9.55
C ASP A 147 3.23 -5.62 9.93
N GLU A 148 2.76 -5.47 11.16
CA GLU A 148 1.62 -6.20 11.72
C GLU A 148 0.38 -6.01 10.84
N GLY A 149 -0.34 -7.09 10.58
CA GLY A 149 -1.53 -7.09 9.73
C GLY A 149 -1.28 -6.97 8.23
N SER A 150 -0.02 -6.90 7.77
CA SER A 150 0.34 -6.93 6.35
C SER A 150 0.17 -8.30 5.71
N ALA A 151 0.27 -8.37 4.38
CA ALA A 151 0.24 -9.64 3.65
C ALA A 151 1.39 -10.57 4.07
N HIS A 152 2.58 -10.02 4.34
CA HIS A 152 3.71 -10.80 4.87
C HIS A 152 3.40 -11.36 6.26
N TRP A 153 2.91 -10.52 7.16
CA TRP A 153 2.54 -10.91 8.52
C TRP A 153 1.45 -11.99 8.51
N ILE A 154 0.41 -11.83 7.68
CA ILE A 154 -0.69 -12.78 7.51
C ILE A 154 -0.15 -14.13 7.02
N GLY A 155 0.69 -14.14 5.99
CA GLY A 155 1.27 -15.38 5.45
C GLY A 155 2.13 -16.11 6.47
N ARG A 156 3.02 -15.39 7.18
CA ARG A 156 3.84 -15.95 8.26
C ARG A 156 2.99 -16.49 9.40
N SER A 157 1.97 -15.76 9.82
CA SER A 157 1.05 -16.17 10.90
C SER A 157 0.25 -17.40 10.51
N ALA A 158 -0.15 -17.53 9.25
CA ALA A 158 -0.86 -18.71 8.73
C ALA A 158 0.01 -19.96 8.78
N VAL A 159 1.26 -19.87 8.33
CA VAL A 159 2.22 -20.98 8.45
C VAL A 159 2.41 -21.37 9.91
N THR A 160 2.62 -20.40 10.79
CA THR A 160 2.75 -20.64 12.24
C THR A 160 1.51 -21.31 12.82
N ALA A 161 0.30 -20.85 12.44
CA ALA A 161 -0.96 -21.42 12.94
C ALA A 161 -1.13 -22.89 12.51
N VAL A 162 -0.84 -23.20 11.25
CA VAL A 162 -0.92 -24.58 10.73
C VAL A 162 0.08 -25.51 11.43
N LEU A 163 1.33 -25.10 11.62
CA LEU A 163 2.34 -25.92 12.30
C LEU A 163 1.98 -26.15 13.77
N ARG A 164 1.52 -25.11 14.48
CA ARG A 164 1.07 -25.24 15.88
C ARG A 164 -0.17 -26.14 16.02
N ALA A 165 -1.11 -26.05 15.10
CA ALA A 165 -2.29 -26.94 15.13
C ALA A 165 -1.90 -28.42 14.94
N ALA A 166 -0.89 -28.70 14.13
CA ALA A 166 -0.33 -30.05 13.96
C ALA A 166 0.31 -30.57 15.25
N ASP A 167 1.06 -29.71 15.99
CA ASP A 167 1.67 -30.09 17.26
C ASP A 167 0.64 -30.40 18.37
N GLN A 168 -0.57 -29.85 18.26
CA GLN A 168 -1.63 -30.01 19.27
C GLN A 168 -2.59 -31.17 18.95
N SER A 169 -2.48 -31.80 17.78
CA SER A 169 -3.32 -32.94 17.41
C SER A 169 -2.75 -34.26 17.98
N ASP A 170 -3.59 -35.00 18.74
CA ASP A 170 -3.22 -36.32 19.31
C ASP A 170 -3.06 -37.43 18.24
N ASP A 171 -3.63 -37.23 17.06
CA ASP A 171 -3.47 -38.11 15.91
C ASP A 171 -2.27 -37.64 15.07
N SER A 172 -1.30 -38.54 14.95
CA SER A 172 -0.09 -38.38 14.15
C SER A 172 -0.19 -37.38 13.00
N ALA A 173 0.84 -36.59 12.79
CA ALA A 173 1.19 -35.64 11.72
C ALA A 173 0.24 -35.41 10.49
N GLU A 174 -0.77 -36.26 10.28
CA GLU A 174 -1.70 -36.22 9.15
C GLU A 174 -2.86 -35.25 9.34
N HIS A 175 -3.35 -35.03 10.58
CA HIS A 175 -4.51 -34.14 10.80
C HIS A 175 -4.20 -32.65 10.60
N GLY A 176 -3.04 -32.18 11.00
CA GLY A 176 -2.60 -30.82 10.69
C GLY A 176 -2.36 -30.59 9.19
N ALA A 177 -1.94 -31.65 8.48
CA ALA A 177 -1.76 -31.63 7.02
C ALA A 177 -3.08 -31.60 6.24
N ASN A 178 -4.19 -32.02 6.85
CA ASN A 178 -5.50 -32.16 6.22
C ASN A 178 -6.38 -30.90 6.36
N SER A 179 -5.93 -29.84 7.06
CA SER A 179 -6.69 -28.59 7.08
C SER A 179 -6.73 -27.96 5.69
N SER A 180 -7.88 -27.36 5.33
CA SER A 180 -8.02 -26.72 4.02
C SER A 180 -7.03 -25.58 3.84
N LEU A 181 -6.64 -24.92 4.94
CA LEU A 181 -5.59 -23.90 4.94
C LEU A 181 -4.23 -24.53 4.62
N ALA A 182 -3.83 -25.63 5.29
CA ALA A 182 -2.55 -26.31 5.03
C ALA A 182 -2.42 -26.70 3.56
N CYS A 183 -3.45 -27.34 2.98
CA CYS A 183 -3.47 -27.69 1.57
C CYS A 183 -3.31 -26.46 0.65
N SER A 184 -3.92 -25.34 1.00
CA SER A 184 -3.81 -24.08 0.24
C SER A 184 -2.41 -23.49 0.32
N LEU A 185 -1.75 -23.53 1.49
CA LEU A 185 -0.37 -23.10 1.66
C LEU A 185 0.61 -24.01 0.92
N PHE A 186 0.41 -25.35 0.98
CA PHE A 186 1.22 -26.31 0.24
C PHE A 186 1.19 -26.01 -1.27
N LYS A 187 -0.01 -25.82 -1.81
CA LYS A 187 -0.20 -25.47 -3.21
C LYS A 187 0.48 -24.16 -3.57
N ALA A 188 0.36 -23.15 -2.72
CA ALA A 188 0.90 -21.80 -2.99
C ALA A 188 2.44 -21.79 -3.02
N TRP A 189 3.11 -22.62 -2.22
CA TRP A 189 4.58 -22.72 -2.18
C TRP A 189 5.14 -23.95 -2.91
N GLY A 190 4.29 -24.81 -3.49
CA GLY A 190 4.72 -26.01 -4.21
C GLY A 190 5.37 -27.07 -3.30
N VAL A 191 4.93 -27.15 -2.03
CA VAL A 191 5.39 -28.14 -1.05
C VAL A 191 4.31 -29.19 -0.80
N THR A 192 4.68 -30.35 -0.23
CA THR A 192 3.77 -31.49 -0.10
C THR A 192 3.57 -31.97 1.34
N SER A 193 4.30 -31.43 2.30
CA SER A 193 4.22 -31.85 3.70
C SER A 193 4.44 -30.69 4.66
N LEU A 194 4.04 -30.86 5.94
CA LEU A 194 4.32 -29.91 7.02
C LEU A 194 5.83 -29.70 7.20
N THR A 195 6.62 -30.75 7.08
CA THR A 195 8.09 -30.70 7.17
C THR A 195 8.67 -29.85 6.06
N ASP A 196 8.16 -29.97 4.83
CA ASP A 196 8.60 -29.14 3.70
C ASP A 196 8.16 -27.70 3.85
N LEU A 197 6.94 -27.47 4.38
CA LEU A 197 6.44 -26.12 4.70
C LEU A 197 7.34 -25.44 5.74
N ALA A 198 7.70 -26.14 6.82
CA ALA A 198 8.60 -25.63 7.85
C ALA A 198 10.01 -25.34 7.30
N ARG A 199 10.53 -26.24 6.44
CA ARG A 199 11.82 -26.04 5.78
C ARG A 199 11.81 -24.83 4.84
N ALA A 200 10.75 -24.68 4.04
CA ALA A 200 10.58 -23.54 3.16
C ALA A 200 10.49 -22.23 3.97
N ALA A 201 9.70 -22.22 5.05
CA ALA A 201 9.54 -21.05 5.92
C ALA A 201 10.84 -20.60 6.61
N SER A 202 11.78 -21.54 6.83
CA SER A 202 13.08 -21.31 7.49
C SER A 202 14.23 -21.13 6.51
N SER A 203 13.97 -20.98 5.22
CA SER A 203 15.01 -20.84 4.20
C SER A 203 15.76 -19.49 4.30
N ILE A 204 16.99 -19.50 3.78
CA ILE A 204 17.82 -18.30 3.65
C ILE A 204 18.16 -18.11 2.17
N PRO A 205 17.79 -16.99 1.54
CA PRO A 205 17.06 -15.85 2.11
C PRO A 205 15.62 -16.19 2.54
N PRO A 206 14.99 -15.38 3.41
CA PRO A 206 13.62 -15.62 3.84
C PRO A 206 12.66 -15.69 2.66
N PRO A 207 11.66 -16.60 2.68
CA PRO A 207 10.72 -16.76 1.59
C PRO A 207 9.74 -15.57 1.52
N ASP A 208 9.06 -15.43 0.38
CA ASP A 208 8.00 -14.43 0.23
C ASP A 208 6.71 -14.93 0.90
N PHE A 209 6.57 -14.65 2.20
CA PHE A 209 5.34 -14.91 2.95
C PHE A 209 4.14 -14.14 2.42
N ALA A 210 4.35 -12.95 1.82
CA ALA A 210 3.25 -12.16 1.28
C ALA A 210 2.55 -12.87 0.11
N ALA A 211 3.25 -13.75 -0.61
CA ALA A 211 2.66 -14.58 -1.67
C ALA A 211 1.55 -15.52 -1.15
N LEU A 212 1.60 -15.92 0.13
CA LEU A 212 0.59 -16.78 0.75
C LEU A 212 -0.72 -16.04 1.06
N PHE A 213 -0.71 -14.71 1.13
CA PHE A 213 -1.87 -13.92 1.54
C PHE A 213 -3.14 -14.27 0.78
N ARG A 214 -3.04 -14.45 -0.55
CA ARG A 214 -4.22 -14.76 -1.38
C ARG A 214 -4.85 -16.11 -1.02
N ALA A 215 -4.01 -17.10 -0.70
CA ALA A 215 -4.49 -18.41 -0.26
C ALA A 215 -5.18 -18.32 1.10
N VAL A 216 -4.63 -17.54 2.04
CA VAL A 216 -5.23 -17.32 3.38
C VAL A 216 -6.54 -16.55 3.25
N ALA A 217 -6.57 -15.48 2.48
CA ALA A 217 -7.77 -14.62 2.31
C ALA A 217 -8.93 -15.34 1.61
N ALA A 218 -8.66 -16.34 0.78
CA ALA A 218 -9.66 -17.17 0.10
C ALA A 218 -10.12 -18.39 0.92
N SER A 219 -9.46 -18.69 2.04
CA SER A 219 -9.76 -19.86 2.87
C SER A 219 -10.92 -19.60 3.82
N SER A 220 -11.82 -20.57 3.93
CA SER A 220 -12.88 -20.60 4.95
C SER A 220 -12.49 -21.35 6.23
N ASP A 221 -11.23 -21.76 6.34
CA ASP A 221 -10.67 -22.45 7.49
C ASP A 221 -10.70 -21.59 8.74
N GLN A 222 -10.95 -22.22 9.90
CA GLN A 222 -11.01 -21.49 11.17
C GLN A 222 -9.67 -20.82 11.52
N LEU A 223 -8.53 -21.47 11.21
CA LEU A 223 -7.21 -20.88 11.42
C LEU A 223 -7.00 -19.63 10.54
N ALA A 224 -7.43 -19.68 9.29
CA ALA A 224 -7.38 -18.52 8.40
C ALA A 224 -8.25 -17.37 8.95
N THR A 225 -9.46 -17.69 9.43
CA THR A 225 -10.37 -16.71 10.05
C THR A 225 -9.73 -16.05 11.26
N GLN A 226 -9.06 -16.81 12.14
CA GLN A 226 -8.34 -16.28 13.30
C GLN A 226 -7.17 -15.36 12.88
N VAL A 227 -6.35 -15.80 11.93
CA VAL A 227 -5.23 -15.01 11.42
C VAL A 227 -5.68 -13.69 10.81
N LEU A 228 -6.73 -13.71 9.98
CA LEU A 228 -7.28 -12.51 9.35
C LEU A 228 -7.93 -11.56 10.38
N SER A 229 -8.60 -12.12 11.39
CA SER A 229 -9.18 -11.32 12.48
C SER A 229 -8.08 -10.64 13.31
N ASN A 230 -7.01 -11.36 13.64
CA ASN A 230 -5.87 -10.79 14.35
C ASN A 230 -5.20 -9.68 13.51
N ALA A 231 -5.05 -9.88 12.19
CA ALA A 231 -4.52 -8.85 11.30
C ALA A 231 -5.33 -7.55 11.36
N GLY A 232 -6.66 -7.65 11.40
CA GLY A 232 -7.53 -6.47 11.54
C GLY A 232 -7.33 -5.74 12.86
N ARG A 233 -7.15 -6.47 13.99
CA ARG A 233 -6.87 -5.88 15.31
C ARG A 233 -5.52 -5.16 15.34
N GLU A 234 -4.46 -5.81 14.87
CA GLU A 234 -3.13 -5.21 14.81
C GLU A 234 -3.14 -3.89 14.02
N LEU A 235 -3.79 -3.86 12.85
CA LEU A 235 -3.92 -2.64 12.07
C LEU A 235 -4.70 -1.54 12.81
N ALA A 236 -5.72 -1.90 13.59
CA ALA A 236 -6.49 -0.95 14.39
C ALA A 236 -5.65 -0.38 15.55
N GLU A 237 -4.83 -1.19 16.22
CA GLU A 237 -3.92 -0.74 17.26
C GLU A 237 -2.90 0.25 16.71
N VAL A 238 -2.25 -0.06 15.57
CA VAL A 238 -1.28 0.84 14.95
C VAL A 238 -1.93 2.17 14.53
N ALA A 239 -3.15 2.14 13.98
CA ALA A 239 -3.92 3.34 13.64
C ALA A 239 -4.23 4.19 14.87
N SER A 240 -4.65 3.55 15.97
CA SER A 240 -5.00 4.22 17.23
C SER A 240 -3.83 5.01 17.83
N VAL A 241 -2.60 4.53 17.65
CA VAL A 241 -1.39 5.25 18.08
C VAL A 241 -1.26 6.59 17.36
N VAL A 242 -1.50 6.62 16.04
CA VAL A 242 -1.44 7.85 15.26
C VAL A 242 -2.56 8.81 15.66
N ILE A 243 -3.80 8.31 15.79
CA ILE A 243 -4.95 9.12 16.21
C ILE A 243 -4.67 9.77 17.57
N ARG A 244 -4.28 8.99 18.57
CA ARG A 244 -4.00 9.47 19.93
C ARG A 244 -2.94 10.56 19.95
N ARG A 245 -1.84 10.40 19.20
CA ARG A 245 -0.70 11.32 19.24
C ARG A 245 -0.89 12.58 18.42
N LEU A 246 -1.59 12.51 17.28
CA LEU A 246 -1.82 13.68 16.41
C LEU A 246 -3.06 14.50 16.79
N PHE A 247 -4.09 13.84 17.34
CA PHE A 247 -5.39 14.49 17.62
C PHE A 247 -5.68 14.55 19.14
N GLU A 248 -4.61 14.61 19.96
CA GLU A 248 -4.72 14.65 21.43
C GLU A 248 -5.41 15.94 21.92
N GLN A 249 -5.18 17.06 21.25
CA GLN A 249 -5.67 18.37 21.68
C GLN A 249 -7.18 18.56 21.45
N ASP A 250 -7.76 17.88 20.48
CA ASP A 250 -9.21 17.92 20.24
C ASP A 250 -9.83 16.53 20.40
N LYS A 251 -10.23 16.24 21.64
CA LYS A 251 -10.83 14.96 22.02
C LYS A 251 -12.26 14.74 21.50
N GLN A 252 -12.88 15.77 20.94
CA GLN A 252 -14.28 15.71 20.46
C GLN A 252 -14.35 15.68 18.94
N ALA A 253 -13.31 16.11 18.22
CA ALA A 253 -13.31 16.10 16.77
C ALA A 253 -13.31 14.69 16.20
N SER A 254 -14.15 14.47 15.21
CA SER A 254 -14.08 13.25 14.38
C SER A 254 -12.77 13.23 13.63
N VAL A 255 -12.11 12.06 13.61
CA VAL A 255 -10.84 11.84 12.93
C VAL A 255 -11.08 10.98 11.69
N PRO A 256 -10.97 11.54 10.48
CA PRO A 256 -11.12 10.76 9.26
C PRO A 256 -10.02 9.70 9.14
N VAL A 257 -10.42 8.47 8.82
CA VAL A 257 -9.51 7.33 8.64
C VAL A 257 -9.77 6.67 7.29
N ALA A 258 -8.72 6.39 6.52
CA ALA A 258 -8.84 5.71 5.24
C ALA A 258 -7.97 4.45 5.18
N MET A 259 -8.52 3.42 4.55
CA MET A 259 -7.89 2.13 4.30
C MET A 259 -7.26 2.10 2.91
N ILE A 260 -6.04 1.58 2.81
CA ILE A 260 -5.27 1.52 1.57
C ILE A 260 -4.59 0.14 1.46
N GLY A 261 -4.52 -0.39 0.26
CA GLY A 261 -3.72 -1.56 -0.06
C GLY A 261 -4.48 -2.85 -0.27
N GLY A 262 -3.71 -3.86 -0.70
CA GLY A 262 -4.25 -5.15 -1.15
C GLY A 262 -4.89 -5.98 -0.05
N VAL A 263 -4.43 -5.86 1.19
CA VAL A 263 -5.02 -6.59 2.32
C VAL A 263 -6.46 -6.15 2.55
N PHE A 264 -6.70 -4.86 2.67
CA PHE A 264 -8.07 -4.34 2.83
C PHE A 264 -8.95 -4.62 1.61
N ARG A 265 -8.37 -4.61 0.40
CA ARG A 265 -9.13 -4.87 -0.83
C ARG A 265 -9.59 -6.30 -0.96
N HIS A 266 -8.74 -7.27 -0.58
CA HIS A 266 -8.96 -8.68 -0.87
C HIS A 266 -9.32 -9.54 0.36
N ALA A 267 -9.31 -8.97 1.57
CA ALA A 267 -9.74 -9.63 2.80
C ALA A 267 -10.84 -8.83 3.49
N PRO A 268 -12.12 -9.03 3.12
CA PRO A 268 -13.26 -8.34 3.73
C PRO A 268 -13.31 -8.49 5.26
N LEU A 269 -12.91 -9.65 5.79
CA LEU A 269 -12.87 -9.89 7.23
C LEU A 269 -11.87 -8.99 7.94
N VAL A 270 -10.66 -8.79 7.38
CA VAL A 270 -9.67 -7.85 7.94
C VAL A 270 -10.25 -6.45 8.01
N ARG A 271 -10.92 -6.01 6.94
CA ARG A 271 -11.56 -4.70 6.84
C ARG A 271 -12.66 -4.50 7.88
N GLN A 272 -13.51 -5.52 8.04
CA GLN A 272 -14.59 -5.49 9.01
C GLN A 272 -14.08 -5.46 10.46
N VAL A 273 -13.09 -6.30 10.80
CA VAL A 273 -12.49 -6.34 12.13
C VAL A 273 -11.77 -5.02 12.40
N PHE A 274 -10.95 -4.53 11.47
CA PHE A 274 -10.30 -3.23 11.59
C PHE A 274 -11.29 -2.10 11.90
N TYR A 275 -12.39 -2.03 11.14
CA TYR A 275 -13.43 -1.01 11.32
C TYR A 275 -14.04 -1.06 12.71
N ASN A 276 -14.42 -2.25 13.19
CA ASN A 276 -15.08 -2.43 14.47
C ASN A 276 -14.10 -2.17 15.64
N GLU A 277 -12.90 -2.73 15.58
CA GLU A 277 -11.90 -2.60 16.65
C GLU A 277 -11.43 -1.16 16.78
N LEU A 278 -11.13 -0.48 15.66
CA LEU A 278 -10.66 0.91 15.73
C LEU A 278 -11.70 1.83 16.37
N ARG A 279 -12.98 1.67 16.05
CA ARG A 279 -14.07 2.45 16.66
C ARG A 279 -14.31 2.08 18.13
N THR A 280 -13.98 0.88 18.54
CA THR A 280 -14.00 0.46 19.94
C THR A 280 -12.86 1.10 20.71
N ILE A 281 -11.65 1.14 20.13
CA ILE A 281 -10.45 1.72 20.76
C ILE A 281 -10.56 3.26 20.79
N ASP A 282 -10.97 3.87 19.69
CA ASP A 282 -11.16 5.32 19.55
C ASP A 282 -12.50 5.64 18.86
N PRO A 283 -13.54 5.97 19.62
CA PRO A 283 -14.87 6.28 19.06
C PRO A 283 -14.90 7.49 18.11
N ARG A 284 -13.85 8.32 18.09
CA ARG A 284 -13.72 9.46 17.16
C ARG A 284 -13.37 9.01 15.74
N ALA A 285 -12.87 7.78 15.56
CA ALA A 285 -12.45 7.28 14.25
C ALA A 285 -13.65 7.20 13.30
N ASP A 286 -13.61 8.01 12.25
CA ASP A 286 -14.55 8.00 11.12
C ASP A 286 -13.92 7.28 9.94
N VAL A 287 -14.12 5.96 9.90
CA VAL A 287 -13.47 5.08 8.93
C VAL A 287 -14.23 5.06 7.62
N ASN A 288 -13.60 5.55 6.55
CA ASN A 288 -14.14 5.45 5.20
C ASN A 288 -14.26 3.96 4.79
N PRO A 289 -15.46 3.46 4.43
CA PRO A 289 -15.66 2.06 4.07
C PRO A 289 -14.98 1.66 2.74
N LYS A 290 -14.61 2.63 1.91
CA LYS A 290 -13.95 2.39 0.62
C LYS A 290 -12.44 2.32 0.79
N VAL A 291 -11.81 1.39 0.08
CA VAL A 291 -10.34 1.35 -0.04
C VAL A 291 -9.90 2.39 -1.05
N VAL A 292 -9.00 3.27 -0.62
CA VAL A 292 -8.52 4.39 -1.43
C VAL A 292 -7.35 3.96 -2.34
N GLU A 293 -7.27 4.58 -3.52
CA GLU A 293 -6.19 4.35 -4.49
C GLU A 293 -5.18 5.52 -4.45
N PRO A 294 -3.94 5.32 -4.00
CA PRO A 294 -2.95 6.39 -3.90
C PRO A 294 -2.63 7.09 -5.21
N VAL A 295 -2.73 6.39 -6.33
CA VAL A 295 -2.48 6.94 -7.66
C VAL A 295 -3.40 8.13 -7.99
N GLU A 296 -4.63 8.17 -7.46
CA GLU A 296 -5.55 9.30 -7.64
C GLU A 296 -5.03 10.55 -6.90
N GLY A 297 -4.39 10.36 -5.74
CA GLY A 297 -3.73 11.45 -5.01
C GLY A 297 -2.53 11.99 -5.77
N ALA A 298 -1.71 11.12 -6.35
CA ALA A 298 -0.60 11.55 -7.20
C ALA A 298 -1.09 12.38 -8.39
N LEU A 299 -2.17 11.93 -9.08
CA LEU A 299 -2.78 12.68 -10.18
C LEU A 299 -3.32 14.05 -9.74
N ARG A 300 -3.98 14.11 -8.58
CA ARG A 300 -4.47 15.36 -8.00
C ARG A 300 -3.32 16.32 -7.65
N MET A 301 -2.24 15.81 -7.08
CA MET A 301 -1.04 16.60 -6.78
C MET A 301 -0.41 17.18 -8.06
N ALA A 302 -0.33 16.40 -9.15
CA ALA A 302 0.17 16.88 -10.44
C ALA A 302 -0.67 18.06 -10.96
N ARG A 303 -1.99 17.94 -10.91
CA ARG A 303 -2.93 19.00 -11.31
C ARG A 303 -2.74 20.29 -10.49
N ARG A 304 -2.69 20.18 -9.16
CA ARG A 304 -2.50 21.34 -8.26
C ARG A 304 -1.17 22.04 -8.47
N ALA A 305 -0.11 21.26 -8.69
CA ALA A 305 1.21 21.84 -8.92
C ALA A 305 1.29 22.60 -10.26
N ALA A 306 0.55 22.16 -11.27
CA ALA A 306 0.44 22.86 -12.55
C ALA A 306 -0.31 24.20 -12.41
N SER A 307 -1.43 24.21 -11.67
CA SER A 307 -2.23 25.43 -11.41
C SER A 307 -1.42 26.48 -10.67
N ARG A 308 -0.68 26.13 -9.63
CA ARG A 308 0.20 27.04 -8.88
C ARG A 308 1.34 27.61 -9.74
N GLY A 309 1.89 26.81 -10.64
CA GLY A 309 2.92 27.27 -11.58
C GLY A 309 2.40 28.29 -12.59
N ALA A 310 1.14 28.16 -13.00
CA ALA A 310 0.49 29.10 -13.90
C ALA A 310 0.20 30.45 -13.19
N GLU A 311 -0.25 30.44 -11.95
CA GLU A 311 -0.47 31.63 -11.13
C GLU A 311 0.83 32.40 -10.84
N ALA A 312 1.89 31.70 -10.44
CA ALA A 312 3.21 32.31 -10.20
C ALA A 312 3.84 32.93 -11.47
N GLY A 313 3.55 32.35 -12.65
CA GLY A 313 3.97 32.91 -13.94
C GLY A 313 3.22 34.18 -14.34
N LEU A 314 1.97 34.34 -13.94
CA LEU A 314 1.15 35.54 -14.16
C LEU A 314 1.59 36.69 -13.24
N ASP A 315 1.91 36.43 -11.98
CA ASP A 315 2.39 37.45 -11.02
C ASP A 315 3.81 37.96 -11.35
N ALA A 316 4.62 37.17 -12.03
CA ALA A 316 5.96 37.58 -12.46
C ALA A 316 5.98 38.37 -13.79
N ALA A 317 4.86 38.42 -14.52
CA ALA A 317 4.74 39.07 -15.82
C ALA A 317 3.95 40.39 -15.76
N GLY A 318 3.39 40.78 -14.60
CA GLY A 318 2.68 42.05 -14.34
C GLY A 318 3.53 42.98 -13.51
#